data_a976d98c88729c62f7e3fb13872af4c5
#
_entry.id   a976d98c88729c62f7e3fb13872af4c5
#
_cell.length_a   1.000
_cell.length_b   1.000
_cell.length_c   1.000
_cell.angle_alpha   90.00
_cell.angle_beta   90.00
_cell.angle_gamma   90.00
#
_symmetry.space_group_name_H-M   'P 1'
#
loop_
_entity.id
_entity.type
_entity.pdbx_description
1 polymer ?
#
loop_
_entity_poly.entity_id
_entity_poly.type
_entity_poly.pdbx_seq_one_letter_code
_entity_poly.pdbx_strand_id
1 'polypeptide(L)'
;RIRNTKRVFYSSSACMYPEYNQLEPENPNLKEDSAYPAQPDSEYGWEKLFSERLYLAYHRNKGLDVRIARFHNIFGPLGTWCGGREKAPASMCRKVAEAKDGDEIEVWGDGLQTRSFLYVDECVEGVMRLMDSPDFRGPVNIGSDEMVTINHLAEMAIKISGKNLSIKNVHVKQIGVRGRNSDNKLIKQNLGWGPEMKLIDGMTKTYQWINTQVNSNKTQPENSIQI
;
A
#
# COMPACT_ATOMS: atom_id res chain seq x y z
N ARG A 1 6.33 13.08 28.29
CA ARG A 1 7.51 13.94 28.53
C ARG A 1 8.63 13.30 29.36
N ILE A 2 8.55 12.05 29.71
CA ILE A 2 9.56 11.34 30.52
C ILE A 2 10.83 11.06 29.70
N ARG A 3 10.73 11.00 28.38
CA ARG A 3 11.88 10.84 27.48
C ARG A 3 11.89 12.03 26.53
N ASN A 4 12.88 12.83 26.54
CA ASN A 4 13.05 14.07 25.75
C ASN A 4 13.02 13.79 24.22
N THR A 5 11.88 13.24 23.72
CA THR A 5 11.66 12.92 22.31
C THR A 5 11.59 14.23 21.52
N LYS A 6 12.52 14.41 20.59
CA LYS A 6 12.64 15.62 19.79
C LYS A 6 11.68 15.61 18.61
N ARG A 7 11.54 14.48 17.93
CA ARG A 7 10.71 14.33 16.71
C ARG A 7 9.98 13.00 16.71
N VAL A 8 8.75 13.00 16.24
CA VAL A 8 7.88 11.81 16.12
C VAL A 8 7.42 11.67 14.68
N PHE A 9 7.55 10.47 14.13
CA PHE A 9 6.92 10.09 12.87
C PHE A 9 5.62 9.33 13.14
N TYR A 10 4.57 9.67 12.41
CA TYR A 10 3.31 8.93 12.41
C TYR A 10 2.99 8.43 11.00
N SER A 11 2.88 7.09 10.86
CA SER A 11 2.40 6.45 9.64
C SER A 11 0.87 6.41 9.64
N SER A 12 0.26 7.37 8.97
CA SER A 12 -1.15 7.35 8.64
C SER A 12 -1.41 6.50 7.39
N SER A 13 -2.62 6.48 6.88
CA SER A 13 -3.02 5.61 5.78
C SER A 13 -3.99 6.31 4.84
N ALA A 14 -3.95 5.95 3.55
CA ALA A 14 -4.96 6.36 2.58
C ALA A 14 -6.39 5.88 2.93
N CYS A 15 -6.54 4.91 3.84
CA CYS A 15 -7.84 4.48 4.35
C CYS A 15 -8.58 5.56 5.16
N MET A 16 -7.87 6.63 5.56
CA MET A 16 -8.49 7.76 6.27
C MET A 16 -9.25 8.72 5.34
N TYR A 17 -9.05 8.65 4.02
CA TYR A 17 -9.78 9.47 3.08
C TYR A 17 -11.25 9.08 2.98
N PRO A 18 -12.14 10.06 2.72
CA PRO A 18 -13.56 9.79 2.59
C PRO A 18 -13.88 8.79 1.48
N GLU A 19 -14.85 7.91 1.73
CA GLU A 19 -15.31 6.93 0.75
C GLU A 19 -15.82 7.59 -0.53
N TYR A 20 -16.54 8.72 -0.41
CA TYR A 20 -17.09 9.42 -1.58
C TYR A 20 -16.04 9.96 -2.57
N ASN A 21 -14.77 10.09 -2.15
CA ASN A 21 -13.66 10.43 -3.04
C ASN A 21 -13.13 9.22 -3.83
N GLN A 22 -13.65 8.02 -3.58
CA GLN A 22 -13.09 6.75 -4.06
C GLN A 22 -14.13 5.87 -4.76
N LEU A 23 -15.25 6.46 -5.20
CA LEU A 23 -16.34 5.77 -5.90
C LEU A 23 -16.02 5.52 -7.38
N GLU A 24 -15.17 6.36 -7.97
CA GLU A 24 -14.77 6.26 -9.37
C GLU A 24 -13.44 5.54 -9.50
N PRO A 25 -13.36 4.45 -10.28
CA PRO A 25 -12.12 3.71 -10.46
C PRO A 25 -11.06 4.48 -11.25
N GLU A 26 -11.47 5.40 -12.11
CA GLU A 26 -10.58 6.08 -13.07
C GLU A 26 -10.03 7.41 -12.51
N ASN A 27 -10.75 8.04 -11.61
CA ASN A 27 -10.40 9.38 -11.12
C ASN A 27 -10.66 9.56 -9.61
N PRO A 28 -10.03 8.78 -8.74
CA PRO A 28 -10.10 9.03 -7.30
C PRO A 28 -9.43 10.36 -6.95
N ASN A 29 -10.05 11.13 -6.06
CA ASN A 29 -9.56 12.45 -5.67
C ASN A 29 -8.97 12.40 -4.25
N LEU A 30 -7.76 11.88 -4.10
CA LEU A 30 -7.10 11.72 -2.80
C LEU A 30 -5.97 12.74 -2.60
N LYS A 31 -6.31 14.03 -2.76
CA LYS A 31 -5.44 15.12 -2.34
C LYS A 31 -5.49 15.25 -0.81
N GLU A 32 -4.43 15.76 -0.22
CA GLU A 32 -4.34 15.88 1.24
C GLU A 32 -5.45 16.74 1.85
N ASP A 33 -5.89 17.78 1.16
CA ASP A 33 -6.97 18.67 1.56
C ASP A 33 -8.37 18.03 1.43
N SER A 34 -8.51 16.98 0.61
CA SER A 34 -9.78 16.26 0.41
C SER A 34 -10.14 15.30 1.56
N ALA A 35 -9.35 15.29 2.64
CA ALA A 35 -9.61 14.47 3.83
C ALA A 35 -10.89 14.89 4.59
N TYR A 36 -11.41 16.06 4.30
CA TYR A 36 -12.57 16.62 4.98
C TYR A 36 -13.61 17.14 3.99
N PRO A 37 -14.93 17.00 4.34
CA PRO A 37 -15.50 16.39 5.54
C PRO A 37 -15.15 14.89 5.64
N ALA A 38 -14.86 14.42 6.87
CA ALA A 38 -14.36 13.06 7.09
C ALA A 38 -15.48 12.01 6.96
N GLN A 39 -15.22 10.98 6.17
CA GLN A 39 -16.08 9.82 6.00
C GLN A 39 -15.26 8.58 5.57
N PRO A 40 -14.29 8.13 6.39
CA PRO A 40 -13.55 6.88 6.11
C PRO A 40 -14.49 5.68 5.97
N ASP A 41 -14.10 4.73 5.10
CA ASP A 41 -14.86 3.51 4.81
C ASP A 41 -14.74 2.40 5.87
N SER A 42 -13.91 2.62 6.91
CA SER A 42 -13.60 1.60 7.91
C SER A 42 -13.16 2.19 9.24
N GLU A 43 -13.32 1.41 10.31
CA GLU A 43 -12.84 1.77 11.66
C GLU A 43 -11.33 2.03 11.68
N TYR A 44 -10.57 1.28 10.86
CA TYR A 44 -9.15 1.54 10.69
C TYR A 44 -8.87 2.93 10.10
N GLY A 45 -9.66 3.35 9.12
CA GLY A 45 -9.56 4.70 8.55
C GLY A 45 -9.86 5.79 9.59
N TRP A 46 -10.89 5.60 10.41
CA TRP A 46 -11.24 6.50 11.50
C TRP A 46 -10.13 6.57 12.57
N GLU A 47 -9.55 5.43 12.97
CA GLU A 47 -8.42 5.40 13.92
C GLU A 47 -7.23 6.20 13.38
N LYS A 48 -6.88 6.00 12.09
CA LYS A 48 -5.77 6.72 11.46
C LYS A 48 -6.01 8.23 11.42
N LEU A 49 -7.21 8.65 11.04
CA LEU A 49 -7.58 10.07 11.01
C LEU A 49 -7.57 10.70 12.41
N PHE A 50 -8.14 10.02 13.41
CA PHE A 50 -8.16 10.49 14.78
C PHE A 50 -6.74 10.66 15.32
N SER A 51 -5.87 9.70 15.08
CA SER A 51 -4.48 9.75 15.50
C SER A 51 -3.72 10.91 14.85
N GLU A 52 -3.91 11.18 13.54
CA GLU A 52 -3.35 12.38 12.89
C GLU A 52 -3.73 13.66 13.66
N ARG A 53 -5.03 13.82 13.94
CA ARG A 53 -5.53 15.00 14.66
C ARG A 53 -4.92 15.12 16.05
N LEU A 54 -4.73 14.01 16.74
CA LEU A 54 -4.13 13.95 18.07
C LEU A 54 -2.66 14.41 18.02
N TYR A 55 -1.86 13.91 17.09
CA TYR A 55 -0.47 14.34 16.90
C TYR A 55 -0.39 15.84 16.52
N LEU A 56 -1.24 16.31 15.64
CA LEU A 56 -1.32 17.73 15.28
C LEU A 56 -1.76 18.61 16.47
N ALA A 57 -2.63 18.11 17.35
CA ALA A 57 -3.00 18.82 18.58
C ALA A 57 -1.82 18.90 19.55
N TYR A 58 -1.04 17.83 19.70
CA TYR A 58 0.18 17.86 20.51
C TYR A 58 1.23 18.81 19.92
N HIS A 59 1.35 18.87 18.62
CA HIS A 59 2.21 19.86 17.97
C HIS A 59 1.79 21.29 18.32
N ARG A 60 0.51 21.65 18.09
CA ARG A 60 -0.02 22.99 18.36
C ARG A 60 0.07 23.39 19.83
N ASN A 61 -0.26 22.46 20.74
CA ASN A 61 -0.44 22.79 22.16
C ASN A 61 0.81 22.56 23.01
N LYS A 62 1.74 21.73 22.54
CA LYS A 62 2.91 21.32 23.33
C LYS A 62 4.25 21.44 22.57
N GLY A 63 4.22 21.92 21.33
CA GLY A 63 5.42 22.09 20.51
C GLY A 63 6.10 20.76 20.12
N LEU A 64 5.36 19.63 20.12
CA LEU A 64 5.91 18.36 19.66
C LEU A 64 6.24 18.47 18.15
N ASP A 65 7.48 18.17 17.76
CA ASP A 65 7.85 18.12 16.35
C ASP A 65 7.36 16.80 15.75
N VAL A 66 6.30 16.90 14.92
CA VAL A 66 5.62 15.73 14.32
C VAL A 66 5.86 15.70 12.82
N ARG A 67 6.03 14.50 12.27
CA ARG A 67 6.00 14.22 10.83
C ARG A 67 4.92 13.20 10.56
N ILE A 68 4.02 13.50 9.60
CA ILE A 68 2.86 12.66 9.29
C ILE A 68 2.85 12.31 7.81
N ALA A 69 2.88 11.02 7.50
CA ALA A 69 2.72 10.51 6.14
C ALA A 69 1.48 9.62 6.02
N ARG A 70 0.72 9.79 4.92
CA ARG A 70 -0.40 8.93 4.53
C ARG A 70 0.08 7.93 3.51
N PHE A 71 0.25 6.68 3.93
CA PHE A 71 0.75 5.61 3.06
C PHE A 71 -0.33 5.08 2.12
N HIS A 72 0.04 4.95 0.84
CA HIS A 72 -0.79 4.37 -0.22
C HIS A 72 -0.22 3.00 -0.66
N ASN A 73 -0.78 1.91 -0.09
CA ASN A 73 -0.52 0.51 -0.49
C ASN A 73 0.97 0.17 -0.71
N ILE A 74 1.75 0.26 0.35
CA ILE A 74 3.17 -0.08 0.31
C ILE A 74 3.33 -1.60 0.15
N PHE A 75 4.26 -2.04 -0.72
CA PHE A 75 4.57 -3.43 -0.97
C PHE A 75 6.07 -3.64 -1.27
N GLY A 76 6.52 -4.86 -1.15
CA GLY A 76 7.92 -5.24 -1.45
C GLY A 76 8.35 -6.52 -0.75
N PRO A 77 9.60 -6.97 -0.97
CA PRO A 77 10.21 -8.06 -0.23
C PRO A 77 10.19 -7.83 1.29
N LEU A 78 10.28 -8.91 2.06
CA LEU A 78 10.26 -8.95 3.53
C LEU A 78 8.94 -8.51 4.18
N GLY A 79 7.92 -8.12 3.39
CA GLY A 79 6.57 -7.85 3.86
C GLY A 79 5.76 -9.14 4.04
N THR A 80 4.57 -9.01 4.65
CA THR A 80 3.61 -10.13 4.74
C THR A 80 3.18 -10.56 3.34
N TRP A 81 3.41 -11.83 3.02
CA TRP A 81 3.13 -12.40 1.70
C TRP A 81 2.16 -13.60 1.71
N CYS A 82 1.82 -14.12 2.91
CA CYS A 82 0.87 -15.21 3.12
C CYS A 82 0.09 -15.00 4.41
N GLY A 83 -0.94 -15.85 4.67
CA GLY A 83 -1.72 -15.84 5.91
C GLY A 83 -2.93 -14.90 5.92
N GLY A 84 -3.35 -14.37 4.75
CA GLY A 84 -4.60 -13.60 4.58
C GLY A 84 -4.52 -12.13 4.96
N ARG A 85 -3.32 -11.62 5.30
CA ARG A 85 -3.09 -10.20 5.61
C ARG A 85 -2.20 -9.49 4.58
N GLU A 86 -1.78 -10.23 3.56
CA GLU A 86 -0.96 -9.72 2.48
C GLU A 86 -1.69 -8.70 1.61
N LYS A 87 -0.98 -7.70 1.14
CA LYS A 87 -1.50 -6.74 0.15
C LYS A 87 -1.61 -7.39 -1.24
N ALA A 88 -2.46 -6.82 -2.10
CA ALA A 88 -2.74 -7.39 -3.43
C ALA A 88 -1.49 -7.73 -4.26
N PRO A 89 -0.42 -6.91 -4.34
CA PRO A 89 0.81 -7.29 -5.05
C PRO A 89 1.43 -8.59 -4.53
N ALA A 90 1.58 -8.71 -3.21
CA ALA A 90 2.15 -9.90 -2.60
C ALA A 90 1.24 -11.13 -2.77
N SER A 91 -0.08 -10.94 -2.63
CA SER A 91 -1.07 -12.00 -2.87
C SER A 91 -1.03 -12.52 -4.30
N MET A 92 -0.97 -11.63 -5.32
CA MET A 92 -0.89 -12.05 -6.72
C MET A 92 0.45 -12.76 -7.00
N CYS A 93 1.57 -12.22 -6.51
CA CYS A 93 2.88 -12.87 -6.63
C CYS A 93 2.87 -14.27 -6.01
N ARG A 94 2.28 -14.45 -4.82
CA ARG A 94 2.18 -15.76 -4.16
C ARG A 94 1.33 -16.74 -4.96
N LYS A 95 0.10 -16.35 -5.33
CA LYS A 95 -0.80 -17.20 -6.10
C LYS A 95 -0.13 -17.68 -7.38
N VAL A 96 0.54 -16.79 -8.10
CA VAL A 96 1.26 -17.13 -9.33
C VAL A 96 2.49 -18.02 -9.04
N ALA A 97 3.23 -17.79 -7.95
CA ALA A 97 4.38 -18.62 -7.59
C ALA A 97 3.96 -20.07 -7.24
N GLU A 98 2.83 -20.24 -6.55
CA GLU A 98 2.27 -21.54 -6.14
C GLU A 98 1.62 -22.31 -7.30
N ALA A 99 1.08 -21.61 -8.30
CA ALA A 99 0.35 -22.19 -9.43
C ALA A 99 1.25 -23.00 -10.39
N LYS A 100 0.63 -23.96 -11.09
CA LYS A 100 1.21 -24.72 -12.20
C LYS A 100 0.70 -24.21 -13.54
N ASP A 101 1.40 -24.48 -14.63
CA ASP A 101 0.92 -24.14 -15.97
C ASP A 101 -0.47 -24.76 -16.23
N GLY A 102 -1.37 -23.93 -16.73
CA GLY A 102 -2.77 -24.27 -16.95
C GLY A 102 -3.72 -23.94 -15.80
N ASP A 103 -3.20 -23.54 -14.63
CA ASP A 103 -4.05 -23.16 -13.49
C ASP A 103 -4.72 -21.79 -13.70
N GLU A 104 -5.77 -21.54 -12.90
CA GLU A 104 -6.49 -20.27 -12.83
C GLU A 104 -6.07 -19.48 -11.58
N ILE A 105 -5.85 -18.17 -11.75
CA ILE A 105 -5.57 -17.24 -10.66
C ILE A 105 -6.85 -16.52 -10.25
N GLU A 106 -7.32 -16.77 -9.04
CA GLU A 106 -8.52 -16.12 -8.52
C GLU A 106 -8.28 -14.65 -8.18
N VAL A 107 -9.10 -13.78 -8.79
CA VAL A 107 -9.19 -12.35 -8.49
C VAL A 107 -10.58 -12.04 -7.92
N TRP A 108 -10.62 -11.40 -6.76
CA TRP A 108 -11.86 -11.06 -6.07
C TRP A 108 -12.61 -9.92 -6.75
N GLY A 109 -13.91 -10.10 -6.94
CA GLY A 109 -14.79 -9.16 -7.62
C GLY A 109 -14.63 -9.23 -9.14
N ASP A 110 -14.96 -8.12 -9.81
CA ASP A 110 -14.80 -7.96 -11.25
C ASP A 110 -13.36 -7.68 -11.68
N GLY A 111 -12.47 -7.40 -10.70
CA GLY A 111 -11.08 -7.07 -10.94
C GLY A 111 -10.84 -5.67 -11.56
N LEU A 112 -11.91 -4.87 -11.74
CA LEU A 112 -11.85 -3.55 -12.35
C LEU A 112 -11.60 -2.42 -11.34
N GLN A 113 -11.66 -2.72 -10.04
CA GLN A 113 -11.24 -1.75 -9.02
C GLN A 113 -9.77 -1.39 -9.20
N THR A 114 -9.47 -0.09 -9.07
CA THR A 114 -8.12 0.44 -9.32
C THR A 114 -7.39 0.77 -8.03
N ARG A 115 -6.09 0.56 -8.04
CA ARG A 115 -5.18 0.91 -6.95
C ARG A 115 -3.85 1.40 -7.53
N SER A 116 -3.17 2.24 -6.77
CA SER A 116 -1.73 2.44 -6.94
C SER A 116 -0.98 1.73 -5.82
N PHE A 117 0.24 1.31 -6.11
CA PHE A 117 1.10 0.57 -5.21
C PHE A 117 2.50 1.18 -5.21
N LEU A 118 3.03 1.45 -4.02
CA LEU A 118 4.36 2.03 -3.87
C LEU A 118 5.36 0.98 -3.40
N TYR A 119 6.49 0.88 -4.09
CA TYR A 119 7.57 -0.01 -3.68
C TYR A 119 8.22 0.47 -2.38
N VAL A 120 8.58 -0.48 -1.51
CA VAL A 120 8.99 -0.21 -0.13
C VAL A 120 10.22 0.71 -0.03
N ASP A 121 11.22 0.58 -0.92
CA ASP A 121 12.42 1.41 -0.87
C ASP A 121 12.09 2.89 -1.12
N GLU A 122 11.17 3.18 -2.04
CA GLU A 122 10.69 4.54 -2.28
C GLU A 122 9.86 5.08 -1.11
N CYS A 123 9.10 4.21 -0.44
CA CYS A 123 8.42 4.61 0.79
C CYS A 123 9.42 5.02 1.87
N VAL A 124 10.48 4.24 2.06
CA VAL A 124 11.56 4.56 3.02
C VAL A 124 12.23 5.88 2.68
N GLU A 125 12.57 6.10 1.40
CA GLU A 125 13.15 7.36 0.93
C GLU A 125 12.24 8.56 1.21
N GLY A 126 10.94 8.45 0.89
CA GLY A 126 9.95 9.49 1.18
C GLY A 126 9.83 9.80 2.67
N VAL A 127 9.87 8.78 3.53
CA VAL A 127 9.87 8.94 5.00
C VAL A 127 11.12 9.65 5.47
N MET A 128 12.31 9.26 4.98
CA MET A 128 13.57 9.90 5.36
C MET A 128 13.57 11.38 4.98
N ARG A 129 13.17 11.73 3.76
CA ARG A 129 13.07 13.13 3.31
C ARG A 129 12.10 13.94 4.15
N LEU A 130 10.94 13.36 4.50
CA LEU A 130 9.98 14.02 5.38
C LEU A 130 10.55 14.21 6.80
N MET A 131 11.28 13.22 7.31
CA MET A 131 11.93 13.29 8.62
C MET A 131 13.05 14.33 8.64
N ASP A 132 13.80 14.48 7.57
CA ASP A 132 14.93 15.42 7.49
C ASP A 132 14.48 16.85 7.14
N SER A 133 13.25 17.02 6.66
CA SER A 133 12.72 18.34 6.32
C SER A 133 12.70 19.27 7.55
N PRO A 134 13.25 20.50 7.46
CA PRO A 134 13.26 21.43 8.58
C PRO A 134 11.86 21.95 8.94
N ASP A 135 11.05 22.25 7.93
CA ASP A 135 9.80 23.01 8.11
C ASP A 135 8.55 22.24 7.72
N PHE A 136 8.63 21.34 6.73
CA PHE A 136 7.49 20.60 6.24
C PHE A 136 7.17 19.39 7.14
N ARG A 137 5.94 19.32 7.63
CA ARG A 137 5.49 18.31 8.62
C ARG A 137 4.47 17.32 8.08
N GLY A 138 3.85 17.61 6.95
CA GLY A 138 2.68 16.90 6.50
C GLY A 138 1.39 17.36 7.23
N PRO A 139 0.29 16.62 7.20
CA PRO A 139 0.16 15.31 6.55
C PRO A 139 0.46 15.35 5.05
N VAL A 140 1.13 14.33 4.54
CA VAL A 140 1.49 14.24 3.11
C VAL A 140 1.33 12.81 2.62
N ASN A 141 0.84 12.65 1.40
CA ASN A 141 0.76 11.37 0.74
C ASN A 141 2.16 10.84 0.41
N ILE A 142 2.41 9.58 0.73
CA ILE A 142 3.54 8.79 0.24
C ILE A 142 2.96 7.58 -0.47
N GLY A 143 2.92 7.65 -1.80
CA GLY A 143 2.29 6.67 -2.66
C GLY A 143 2.67 6.87 -4.12
N SER A 144 2.33 5.90 -4.97
CA SER A 144 2.48 6.00 -6.42
C SER A 144 1.23 6.65 -7.05
N ASP A 145 1.42 7.37 -8.14
CA ASP A 145 0.34 7.85 -9.01
C ASP A 145 0.05 6.87 -10.17
N GLU A 146 0.87 5.82 -10.35
CA GLU A 146 0.63 4.75 -11.32
C GLU A 146 -0.53 3.86 -10.88
N MET A 147 -1.68 4.03 -11.52
CA MET A 147 -2.93 3.35 -11.17
C MET A 147 -3.17 2.15 -12.09
N VAL A 148 -3.49 1.00 -11.50
CA VAL A 148 -3.79 -0.23 -12.24
C VAL A 148 -5.05 -0.91 -11.72
N THR A 149 -5.76 -1.65 -12.59
CA THR A 149 -6.81 -2.57 -12.15
C THR A 149 -6.21 -3.80 -11.45
N ILE A 150 -6.98 -4.47 -10.61
CA ILE A 150 -6.50 -5.70 -9.96
C ILE A 150 -6.31 -6.83 -10.98
N ASN A 151 -7.12 -6.88 -12.06
CA ASN A 151 -6.86 -7.80 -13.17
C ASN A 151 -5.49 -7.52 -13.81
N HIS A 152 -5.18 -6.26 -14.11
CA HIS A 152 -3.88 -5.91 -14.70
C HIS A 152 -2.71 -6.22 -13.75
N LEU A 153 -2.90 -6.07 -12.44
CA LEU A 153 -1.89 -6.48 -11.45
C LEU A 153 -1.63 -8.00 -11.49
N ALA A 154 -2.70 -8.81 -11.66
CA ALA A 154 -2.57 -10.26 -11.82
C ALA A 154 -1.87 -10.62 -13.14
N GLU A 155 -2.22 -9.97 -14.26
CA GLU A 155 -1.55 -10.12 -15.54
C GLU A 155 -0.05 -9.81 -15.46
N MET A 156 0.34 -8.75 -14.75
CA MET A 156 1.75 -8.42 -14.50
C MET A 156 2.46 -9.56 -13.77
N ALA A 157 1.87 -10.12 -12.72
CA ALA A 157 2.46 -11.24 -11.97
C ALA A 157 2.62 -12.49 -12.84
N ILE A 158 1.59 -12.82 -13.65
CA ILE A 158 1.62 -13.92 -14.62
C ILE A 158 2.75 -13.71 -15.63
N LYS A 159 2.83 -12.53 -16.23
CA LYS A 159 3.88 -12.19 -17.21
C LYS A 159 5.29 -12.31 -16.61
N ILE A 160 5.50 -11.82 -15.38
CA ILE A 160 6.79 -11.92 -14.68
C ILE A 160 7.19 -13.38 -14.46
N SER A 161 6.22 -14.25 -14.16
CA SER A 161 6.48 -15.67 -13.89
C SER A 161 6.88 -16.46 -15.12
N GLY A 162 6.47 -16.02 -16.32
CA GLY A 162 6.61 -16.77 -17.57
C GLY A 162 5.67 -17.97 -17.69
N LYS A 163 4.77 -18.20 -16.73
CA LYS A 163 3.82 -19.32 -16.72
C LYS A 163 2.61 -19.07 -17.62
N ASN A 164 2.02 -20.14 -18.12
CA ASN A 164 0.76 -20.09 -18.87
C ASN A 164 -0.43 -20.23 -17.87
N LEU A 165 -0.95 -19.11 -17.39
CA LEU A 165 -2.03 -19.04 -16.39
C LEU A 165 -3.17 -18.16 -16.90
N SER A 166 -4.39 -18.42 -16.45
CA SER A 166 -5.57 -17.60 -16.73
C SER A 166 -6.08 -16.91 -15.46
N ILE A 167 -6.87 -15.84 -15.63
CA ILE A 167 -7.52 -15.13 -14.51
C ILE A 167 -8.97 -15.60 -14.41
N LYS A 168 -9.40 -15.85 -13.17
CA LYS A 168 -10.78 -16.15 -12.83
C LYS A 168 -11.31 -15.15 -11.81
N ASN A 169 -12.25 -14.32 -12.25
CA ASN A 169 -12.94 -13.41 -11.35
C ASN A 169 -13.97 -14.15 -10.49
N VAL A 170 -13.88 -13.99 -9.16
CA VAL A 170 -14.78 -14.66 -8.20
C VAL A 170 -15.60 -13.63 -7.44
N HIS A 171 -16.91 -13.86 -7.35
CA HIS A 171 -17.81 -12.97 -6.64
C HIS A 171 -17.51 -12.99 -5.14
N VAL A 172 -17.35 -11.79 -4.54
CA VAL A 172 -17.22 -11.60 -3.10
C VAL A 172 -18.19 -10.51 -2.63
N LYS A 173 -18.66 -10.63 -1.40
CA LYS A 173 -19.65 -9.68 -0.84
C LYS A 173 -19.10 -8.26 -0.63
N GLN A 174 -17.80 -8.12 -0.42
CA GLN A 174 -17.18 -6.84 -0.10
C GLN A 174 -15.87 -6.68 -0.88
N ILE A 175 -15.82 -5.67 -1.73
CA ILE A 175 -14.68 -5.38 -2.63
C ILE A 175 -13.89 -4.16 -2.14
N GLY A 176 -14.41 -3.38 -1.18
CA GLY A 176 -13.88 -2.09 -0.76
C GLY A 176 -14.14 -0.98 -1.78
N VAL A 177 -13.42 0.12 -1.70
CA VAL A 177 -13.59 1.28 -2.58
C VAL A 177 -13.23 0.97 -4.03
N ARG A 178 -13.82 1.70 -5.00
CA ARG A 178 -13.60 1.46 -6.44
C ARG A 178 -12.25 1.98 -6.94
N GLY A 179 -11.79 3.13 -6.46
CA GLY A 179 -10.52 3.72 -6.89
C GLY A 179 -9.72 4.29 -5.73
N ARG A 180 -8.40 4.06 -5.72
CA ARG A 180 -7.49 4.63 -4.71
C ARG A 180 -6.09 4.80 -5.29
N ASN A 181 -5.63 6.05 -5.42
CA ASN A 181 -4.26 6.39 -5.79
C ASN A 181 -3.74 7.59 -4.97
N SER A 182 -2.46 7.90 -5.10
CA SER A 182 -1.85 9.06 -4.44
C SER A 182 -1.83 10.27 -5.39
N ASP A 183 -2.25 11.44 -4.91
CA ASP A 183 -1.83 12.72 -5.50
C ASP A 183 -0.47 13.08 -4.90
N ASN A 184 0.56 13.21 -5.72
CA ASN A 184 1.94 13.44 -5.29
C ASN A 184 2.41 14.90 -5.47
N LYS A 185 1.48 15.84 -5.72
CA LYS A 185 1.83 17.25 -5.93
C LYS A 185 2.46 17.89 -4.70
N LEU A 186 1.85 17.64 -3.53
CA LEU A 186 2.29 18.24 -2.27
C LEU A 186 3.69 17.77 -1.87
N ILE A 187 3.98 16.48 -2.01
CA ILE A 187 5.30 15.94 -1.69
C ILE A 187 6.38 16.49 -2.65
N LYS A 188 6.06 16.54 -3.97
CA LYS A 188 6.97 17.09 -4.98
C LYS A 188 7.28 18.57 -4.72
N GLN A 189 6.28 19.37 -4.35
CA GLN A 189 6.45 20.79 -4.05
C GLN A 189 7.28 21.06 -2.81
N ASN A 190 7.11 20.29 -1.75
CA ASN A 190 7.74 20.57 -0.46
C ASN A 190 9.05 19.81 -0.23
N LEU A 191 9.22 18.63 -0.82
CA LEU A 191 10.42 17.81 -0.64
C LEU A 191 11.26 17.65 -1.91
N GLY A 192 10.84 18.27 -3.05
CA GLY A 192 11.54 18.16 -4.32
C GLY A 192 11.67 16.72 -4.82
N TRP A 193 10.77 15.82 -4.38
CA TRP A 193 10.86 14.39 -4.63
C TRP A 193 9.48 13.77 -4.88
N GLY A 194 9.44 12.69 -5.61
CA GLY A 194 8.30 11.80 -5.78
C GLY A 194 8.77 10.45 -6.26
N PRO A 195 7.97 9.38 -6.08
CA PRO A 195 8.36 8.04 -6.53
C PRO A 195 8.46 7.99 -8.06
N GLU A 196 9.44 7.21 -8.55
CA GLU A 196 9.75 7.07 -9.98
C GLU A 196 9.78 5.60 -10.43
N MET A 197 9.88 4.65 -9.50
CA MET A 197 9.92 3.23 -9.81
C MET A 197 8.60 2.78 -10.42
N LYS A 198 8.65 2.18 -11.61
CA LYS A 198 7.48 1.58 -12.25
C LYS A 198 6.98 0.38 -11.44
N LEU A 199 5.67 0.20 -11.39
CA LEU A 199 5.05 -0.90 -10.67
C LEU A 199 5.60 -2.27 -11.09
N ILE A 200 5.80 -2.49 -12.39
CA ILE A 200 6.31 -3.75 -12.93
C ILE A 200 7.70 -4.12 -12.37
N ASP A 201 8.56 -3.13 -12.14
CA ASP A 201 9.92 -3.35 -11.62
C ASP A 201 9.87 -3.78 -10.13
N GLY A 202 9.04 -3.10 -9.33
CA GLY A 202 8.78 -3.47 -7.95
C GLY A 202 8.11 -4.84 -7.83
N MET A 203 7.14 -5.13 -8.70
CA MET A 203 6.48 -6.44 -8.81
C MET A 203 7.48 -7.54 -9.13
N THR A 204 8.41 -7.30 -10.06
CA THR A 204 9.45 -8.28 -10.42
C THR A 204 10.32 -8.65 -9.23
N LYS A 205 10.83 -7.67 -8.49
CA LYS A 205 11.62 -7.90 -7.27
C LYS A 205 10.83 -8.66 -6.20
N THR A 206 9.56 -8.27 -6.01
CA THR A 206 8.68 -8.89 -5.02
C THR A 206 8.36 -10.33 -5.40
N TYR A 207 8.05 -10.60 -6.67
CA TYR A 207 7.78 -11.95 -7.18
C TYR A 207 9.00 -12.87 -7.00
N GLN A 208 10.19 -12.41 -7.39
CA GLN A 208 11.43 -13.18 -7.24
C GLN A 208 11.66 -13.60 -5.79
N TRP A 209 11.48 -12.66 -4.86
CA TRP A 209 11.62 -12.95 -3.44
C TRP A 209 10.55 -13.95 -2.95
N ILE A 210 9.26 -13.73 -3.25
CA ILE A 210 8.17 -14.62 -2.85
C ILE A 210 8.36 -16.02 -3.46
N ASN A 211 8.72 -16.11 -4.73
CA ASN A 211 8.97 -17.39 -5.40
C ASN A 211 10.07 -18.20 -4.70
N THR A 212 11.13 -17.52 -4.23
CA THR A 212 12.17 -18.15 -3.42
C THR A 212 11.60 -18.69 -2.11
N GLN A 213 10.74 -17.93 -1.42
CA GLN A 213 10.10 -18.37 -0.16
C GLN A 213 9.20 -19.60 -0.38
N VAL A 214 8.35 -19.56 -1.42
CA VAL A 214 7.46 -20.68 -1.79
C VAL A 214 8.25 -21.95 -2.08
N ASN A 215 9.36 -21.86 -2.81
CA ASN A 215 10.17 -23.01 -3.15
C ASN A 215 10.98 -23.52 -1.95
N SER A 216 11.46 -22.64 -1.06
CA SER A 216 12.16 -23.04 0.16
C SER A 216 11.23 -23.79 1.12
N ASN A 217 9.97 -23.37 1.23
CA ASN A 217 8.98 -24.07 2.08
C ASN A 217 8.60 -25.46 1.53
N LYS A 218 8.62 -25.65 0.20
CA LYS A 218 8.41 -26.96 -0.44
C LYS A 218 9.55 -27.95 -0.19
N THR A 219 10.74 -27.47 0.14
CA THR A 219 11.92 -28.30 0.40
C THR A 219 12.14 -28.67 1.87
N GLN A 220 11.37 -28.08 2.80
CA GLN A 220 11.35 -28.50 4.20
C GLN A 220 10.38 -29.68 4.36
N PRO A 221 10.82 -30.88 4.84
CA PRO A 221 9.87 -31.93 5.20
C PRO A 221 8.93 -31.41 6.30
N GLU A 222 7.66 -31.78 6.22
CA GLU A 222 6.66 -31.50 7.25
C GLU A 222 7.13 -31.99 8.62
N ASN A 223 7.84 -31.17 9.34
CA ASN A 223 8.02 -31.37 10.77
C ASN A 223 6.76 -30.85 11.46
N SER A 224 5.77 -31.71 11.52
CA SER A 224 4.62 -31.61 12.40
C SER A 224 5.10 -31.43 13.86
N ILE A 225 5.20 -30.21 14.31
CA ILE A 225 5.14 -29.94 15.75
C ILE A 225 3.66 -29.64 16.06
N GLN A 226 2.96 -30.68 16.44
CA GLN A 226 1.76 -30.56 17.28
C GLN A 226 2.22 -30.07 18.65
N ILE A 227 1.79 -28.88 19.01
CA ILE A 227 1.67 -28.44 20.42
C ILE A 227 0.27 -27.84 20.57
#